data_d76b27de25589e97b5534d8ebaa757b3
#
_entry.id   d76b27de25589e97b5534d8ebaa757b3
#
_cell.length_a   1.000
_cell.length_b   1.000
_cell.length_c   1.000
_cell.angle_alpha   90.00
_cell.angle_beta   90.00
_cell.angle_gamma   90.00
#
_symmetry.space_group_name_H-M   'P 1'
#
loop_
_entity.id
_entity.type
_entity.pdbx_description
1 polymer ?
#
loop_
_entity_poly.entity_id
_entity_poly.type
_entity_poly.pdbx_seq_one_letter_code
_entity_poly.pdbx_strand_id
1 'polypeptide(L)'
;LRGIAASLHPTRTVTTEIFVSYKKTDGNLADLDTLTPEAVQTASLYQTGYHRNSSECEKKHILKEFTTGLSTRLNHRYFRIGIQLLHYNFSPPLTIGKASYQQYNETGNQRTLVSIDYKTGGYHFSLFGETARSGNGAWATINGLRYSGIPRLALCALYRHYDKGYHSHYNSGFAEYS
;
A
#
# COMPACT_ATOMS: atom_id res chain seq x y z
N LEU A 1 -13.59 0.55 11.71
CA LEU A 1 -12.84 1.61 11.04
C LEU A 1 -13.32 2.96 11.55
N ARG A 2 -12.39 3.83 11.94
CA ARG A 2 -12.66 5.24 12.30
C ARG A 2 -11.57 6.08 11.66
N GLY A 3 -11.93 7.19 11.03
CA GLY A 3 -10.95 8.04 10.38
C GLY A 3 -11.52 9.42 10.07
N ILE A 4 -10.61 10.34 9.83
CA ILE A 4 -10.90 11.71 9.41
C ILE A 4 -10.02 11.99 8.19
N ALA A 5 -10.59 12.67 7.21
CA ALA A 5 -9.86 13.16 6.03
C ALA A 5 -10.21 14.63 5.80
N ALA A 6 -9.24 15.37 5.29
CA ALA A 6 -9.41 16.75 4.86
C ALA A 6 -8.80 16.94 3.48
N SER A 7 -9.47 17.69 2.63
CA SER A 7 -9.00 18.11 1.31
C SER A 7 -8.83 19.63 1.31
N LEU A 8 -7.64 20.08 0.93
CA LEU A 8 -7.24 21.47 0.85
C LEU A 8 -6.92 21.83 -0.60
N HIS A 9 -7.31 23.00 -1.02
CA HIS A 9 -7.05 23.54 -2.35
C HIS A 9 -6.28 24.87 -2.23
N PRO A 10 -4.96 24.83 -1.94
CA PRO A 10 -4.16 26.05 -1.76
C PRO A 10 -4.19 26.94 -3.00
N THR A 11 -4.32 26.34 -4.19
CA THR A 11 -4.50 27.02 -5.46
C THR A 11 -5.50 26.25 -6.32
N ARG A 12 -5.90 26.82 -7.46
CA ARG A 12 -6.81 26.13 -8.42
C ARG A 12 -6.17 24.88 -9.05
N THR A 13 -4.87 24.78 -9.00
CA THR A 13 -4.09 23.69 -9.64
C THR A 13 -3.53 22.69 -8.63
N VAL A 14 -3.49 23.03 -7.35
CA VAL A 14 -2.93 22.17 -6.30
C VAL A 14 -4.03 21.67 -5.40
N THR A 15 -4.08 20.37 -5.22
CA THR A 15 -4.95 19.69 -4.25
C THR A 15 -4.08 18.91 -3.28
N THR A 16 -4.29 19.11 -1.99
CA THR A 16 -3.63 18.36 -0.93
C THR A 16 -4.68 17.66 -0.07
N GLU A 17 -4.51 16.37 0.13
CA GLU A 17 -5.40 15.52 0.90
C GLU A 17 -4.60 14.92 2.05
N ILE A 18 -5.17 14.97 3.25
CA ILE A 18 -4.57 14.40 4.47
C ILE A 18 -5.63 13.52 5.10
N PHE A 19 -5.23 12.36 5.57
CA PHE A 19 -6.12 11.51 6.33
C PHE A 19 -5.42 10.80 7.48
N VAL A 20 -6.23 10.46 8.47
CA VAL A 20 -5.84 9.64 9.61
C VAL A 20 -6.91 8.59 9.80
N SER A 21 -6.52 7.35 9.97
CA SER A 21 -7.42 6.22 10.12
C SER A 21 -6.96 5.28 11.23
N TYR A 22 -7.92 4.76 11.98
CA TYR A 22 -7.69 3.73 12.98
C TYR A 22 -8.66 2.58 12.77
N LYS A 23 -8.14 1.37 12.70
CA LYS A 23 -8.96 0.15 12.65
C LYS A 23 -8.37 -0.96 13.52
N LYS A 24 -9.23 -1.88 13.90
CA LYS A 24 -8.84 -3.18 14.46
C LYS A 24 -9.09 -4.24 13.39
N THR A 25 -8.12 -5.10 13.20
CA THR A 25 -8.15 -6.18 12.21
C THR A 25 -7.88 -7.51 12.92
N ASP A 26 -8.39 -8.57 12.38
CA ASP A 26 -8.16 -9.91 12.90
C ASP A 26 -6.71 -10.33 12.55
N GLY A 27 -6.10 -11.06 13.45
CA GLY A 27 -4.72 -11.51 13.31
C GLY A 27 -4.44 -12.83 14.01
N ASN A 28 -3.48 -13.58 13.49
CA ASN A 28 -2.95 -14.75 14.19
C ASN A 28 -1.79 -14.28 15.08
N LEU A 29 -1.87 -14.62 16.36
CA LEU A 29 -0.73 -14.46 17.27
C LEU A 29 0.31 -15.54 16.95
N ALA A 30 1.58 -15.17 16.85
CA ALA A 30 2.65 -16.15 16.88
C ALA A 30 2.71 -16.77 18.27
N ASP A 31 2.91 -18.10 18.34
CA ASP A 31 3.12 -18.78 19.61
C ASP A 31 4.28 -18.12 20.36
N LEU A 32 3.99 -17.65 21.56
CA LEU A 32 4.99 -17.16 22.49
C LEU A 32 5.91 -18.33 22.87
N ASP A 33 7.18 -18.28 22.48
CA ASP A 33 8.19 -18.99 23.25
C ASP A 33 8.09 -18.45 24.68
N THR A 34 7.75 -19.32 25.62
CA THR A 34 7.38 -19.05 27.00
C THR A 34 8.45 -18.35 27.86
N LEU A 35 9.53 -17.86 27.27
CA LEU A 35 10.72 -17.32 27.98
C LEU A 35 10.79 -15.80 28.05
N THR A 36 9.95 -15.05 27.34
CA THR A 36 9.91 -13.59 27.44
C THR A 36 8.48 -13.04 27.40
N PRO A 37 7.97 -12.48 28.50
CA PRO A 37 6.57 -12.03 28.61
C PRO A 37 6.20 -10.77 27.80
N GLU A 38 7.12 -10.16 27.06
CA GLU A 38 6.91 -8.79 26.56
C GLU A 38 6.56 -8.65 25.07
N ALA A 39 6.57 -9.68 24.26
CA ALA A 39 6.30 -9.53 22.82
C ALA A 39 5.19 -10.44 22.30
N VAL A 40 3.95 -10.00 22.45
CA VAL A 40 2.84 -10.55 21.66
C VAL A 40 3.02 -10.09 20.22
N GLN A 41 3.40 -10.98 19.32
CA GLN A 41 3.64 -10.68 17.93
C GLN A 41 2.60 -11.36 17.05
N THR A 42 2.09 -10.66 16.04
CA THR A 42 1.22 -11.28 15.03
C THR A 42 2.08 -11.87 13.92
N ALA A 43 1.88 -13.15 13.59
CA ALA A 43 2.60 -13.81 12.50
C ALA A 43 2.01 -13.46 11.12
N SER A 44 0.71 -13.24 11.04
CA SER A 44 0.01 -12.95 9.79
C SER A 44 -1.32 -12.24 10.03
N LEU A 45 -1.76 -11.50 9.00
CA LEU A 45 -3.11 -10.96 8.95
C LEU A 45 -4.12 -12.08 8.67
N TYR A 46 -5.19 -12.11 9.44
CA TYR A 46 -6.30 -13.03 9.23
C TYR A 46 -7.40 -12.34 8.43
N GLN A 47 -7.44 -12.61 7.11
CA GLN A 47 -8.33 -11.88 6.18
C GLN A 47 -9.69 -12.55 5.96
N THR A 48 -9.89 -13.79 6.42
CA THR A 48 -11.11 -14.55 6.12
C THR A 48 -12.35 -14.08 6.89
N GLY A 49 -12.17 -13.40 8.01
CA GLY A 49 -13.27 -12.80 8.80
C GLY A 49 -14.25 -13.81 9.41
N TYR A 50 -13.94 -15.10 9.39
CA TYR A 50 -14.79 -16.13 10.01
C TYR A 50 -14.58 -16.19 11.52
N HIS A 51 -15.68 -16.26 12.27
CA HIS A 51 -15.71 -16.38 13.73
C HIS A 51 -16.69 -17.48 14.16
N ARG A 52 -16.49 -18.70 13.63
CA ARG A 52 -17.42 -19.82 13.79
C ARG A 52 -17.11 -20.71 15.00
N ASN A 53 -15.87 -20.69 15.47
CA ASN A 53 -15.38 -21.48 16.59
C ASN A 53 -14.57 -20.62 17.58
N SER A 54 -14.27 -21.18 18.76
CA SER A 54 -13.54 -20.46 19.82
C SER A 54 -12.19 -19.94 19.34
N SER A 55 -11.43 -20.74 18.62
CA SER A 55 -10.09 -20.36 18.11
C SER A 55 -10.13 -19.27 17.02
N GLU A 56 -11.21 -19.19 16.25
CA GLU A 56 -11.42 -18.09 15.31
C GLU A 56 -11.84 -16.80 16.05
N CYS A 57 -12.64 -16.94 17.11
CA CYS A 57 -13.05 -15.81 17.94
C CYS A 57 -11.87 -15.16 18.70
N GLU A 58 -10.89 -15.94 19.13
CA GLU A 58 -9.67 -15.45 19.77
C GLU A 58 -8.81 -14.57 18.85
N LYS A 59 -8.93 -14.73 17.53
CA LYS A 59 -8.21 -13.96 16.51
C LYS A 59 -8.83 -12.60 16.21
N LYS A 60 -10.01 -12.34 16.78
CA LYS A 60 -10.80 -11.15 16.49
C LYS A 60 -10.19 -9.89 17.07
N HIS A 61 -10.01 -8.86 16.23
CA HIS A 61 -9.61 -7.52 16.65
C HIS A 61 -8.26 -7.42 17.39
N ILE A 62 -7.37 -8.37 17.18
CA ILE A 62 -6.07 -8.43 17.85
C ILE A 62 -5.13 -7.34 17.34
N LEU A 63 -5.08 -7.15 16.01
CA LEU A 63 -4.20 -6.19 15.39
C LEU A 63 -4.86 -4.81 15.34
N LYS A 64 -4.20 -3.83 15.94
CA LYS A 64 -4.56 -2.41 15.82
C LYS A 64 -3.72 -1.80 14.72
N GLU A 65 -4.36 -1.11 13.80
CA GLU A 65 -3.70 -0.40 12.71
C GLU A 65 -4.04 1.07 12.79
N PHE A 66 -3.01 1.89 12.85
CA PHE A 66 -3.09 3.34 12.73
C PHE A 66 -2.42 3.75 11.43
N THR A 67 -3.17 4.42 10.55
CA THR A 67 -2.70 4.81 9.22
C THR A 67 -2.82 6.31 9.07
N THR A 68 -1.76 6.94 8.61
CA THR A 68 -1.76 8.35 8.19
C THR A 68 -1.34 8.45 6.74
N GLY A 69 -1.94 9.36 6.01
CA GLY A 69 -1.61 9.58 4.61
C GLY A 69 -1.66 11.05 4.23
N LEU A 70 -0.77 11.42 3.33
CA LEU A 70 -0.68 12.72 2.69
C LEU A 70 -0.60 12.50 1.19
N SER A 71 -1.43 13.17 0.42
CA SER A 71 -1.37 13.21 -1.04
C SER A 71 -1.39 14.65 -1.50
N THR A 72 -0.41 15.06 -2.28
CA THR A 72 -0.39 16.37 -2.92
C THR A 72 -0.32 16.18 -4.42
N ARG A 73 -1.26 16.81 -5.14
CA ARG A 73 -1.39 16.68 -6.58
C ARG A 73 -1.39 18.06 -7.24
N LEU A 74 -0.51 18.22 -8.22
CA LEU A 74 -0.48 19.37 -9.13
C LEU A 74 -1.20 19.00 -10.43
N ASN A 75 -2.29 19.69 -10.74
CA ASN A 75 -3.06 19.54 -11.97
C ASN A 75 -2.78 20.73 -12.88
N HIS A 76 -2.02 20.50 -13.94
CA HIS A 76 -1.80 21.46 -14.99
C HIS A 76 -2.51 21.04 -16.27
N ARG A 77 -2.76 21.98 -17.19
CA ARG A 77 -3.45 21.71 -18.46
C ARG A 77 -2.86 20.53 -19.25
N TYR A 78 -1.54 20.39 -19.23
CA TYR A 78 -0.81 19.41 -20.02
C TYR A 78 -0.29 18.22 -19.24
N PHE A 79 -0.20 18.33 -17.91
CA PHE A 79 0.33 17.27 -17.08
C PHE A 79 -0.32 17.29 -15.67
N ARG A 80 -0.27 16.16 -15.05
CA ARG A 80 -0.61 15.95 -13.64
C ARG A 80 0.57 15.25 -12.97
N ILE A 81 0.98 15.73 -11.81
CA ILE A 81 1.98 15.08 -10.96
C ILE A 81 1.40 14.99 -9.57
N GLY A 82 1.54 13.84 -8.94
CA GLY A 82 1.14 13.57 -7.56
C GLY A 82 2.32 13.04 -6.75
N ILE A 83 2.35 13.39 -5.48
CA ILE A 83 3.25 12.81 -4.48
C ILE A 83 2.38 12.31 -3.35
N GLN A 84 2.59 11.04 -2.94
CA GLN A 84 1.88 10.42 -1.85
C GLN A 84 2.85 9.92 -0.80
N LEU A 85 2.48 10.10 0.46
CA LEU A 85 3.13 9.55 1.63
C LEU A 85 2.09 8.77 2.43
N LEU A 86 2.43 7.54 2.79
CA LEU A 86 1.58 6.68 3.57
C LEU A 86 2.40 6.07 4.71
N HIS A 87 1.90 6.20 5.92
CA HIS A 87 2.55 5.65 7.10
C HIS A 87 1.58 4.79 7.89
N TYR A 88 2.02 3.57 8.17
CA TYR A 88 1.28 2.59 8.98
C TYR A 88 1.99 2.33 10.30
N ASN A 89 1.21 2.19 11.35
CA ASN A 89 1.68 1.70 12.63
C ASN A 89 0.79 0.55 13.09
N PHE A 90 1.39 -0.59 13.37
CA PHE A 90 0.73 -1.82 13.80
C PHE A 90 1.05 -2.10 15.27
N SER A 91 0.04 -2.53 16.02
CA SER A 91 0.19 -2.97 17.39
C SER A 91 -0.70 -4.20 17.63
N PRO A 92 -0.12 -5.34 17.98
CA PRO A 92 1.30 -5.69 18.13
C PRO A 92 2.08 -5.66 16.80
N PRO A 93 3.44 -5.67 16.84
CA PRO A 93 4.27 -5.68 15.65
C PRO A 93 4.05 -6.95 14.80
N LEU A 94 4.20 -6.80 13.49
CA LEU A 94 4.15 -7.94 12.56
C LEU A 94 5.48 -8.70 12.58
N THR A 95 5.43 -10.02 12.57
CA THR A 95 6.61 -10.89 12.50
C THR A 95 6.66 -11.65 11.17
N ILE A 96 7.89 -11.97 10.76
CA ILE A 96 8.12 -12.88 9.64
C ILE A 96 7.87 -14.32 10.10
N GLY A 97 7.10 -15.07 9.30
CA GLY A 97 7.08 -16.52 9.44
C GLY A 97 8.45 -17.13 9.07
N LYS A 98 8.77 -18.29 9.66
CA LYS A 98 10.06 -18.98 9.46
C LYS A 98 10.22 -19.64 8.07
N ALA A 99 9.23 -19.56 7.20
CA ALA A 99 9.24 -20.19 5.88
C ALA A 99 10.11 -19.39 4.87
N SER A 100 10.84 -20.08 4.00
CA SER A 100 11.77 -19.46 3.04
C SER A 100 11.10 -18.47 2.09
N TYR A 101 9.82 -18.66 1.75
CA TYR A 101 9.05 -17.73 0.93
C TYR A 101 8.65 -16.45 1.66
N GLN A 102 8.75 -16.44 2.99
CA GLN A 102 8.40 -15.31 3.84
C GLN A 102 9.60 -14.41 4.17
N GLN A 103 10.80 -14.75 3.71
CA GLN A 103 12.05 -14.03 4.02
C GLN A 103 12.03 -12.55 3.61
N TYR A 104 11.17 -12.18 2.65
CA TYR A 104 11.00 -10.81 2.19
C TYR A 104 9.83 -10.09 2.86
N ASN A 105 9.03 -10.78 3.71
CA ASN A 105 7.94 -10.15 4.41
C ASN A 105 8.49 -9.08 5.37
N GLU A 106 7.79 -7.98 5.47
CA GLU A 106 8.19 -6.91 6.37
C GLU A 106 7.94 -7.27 7.83
N THR A 107 8.92 -6.96 8.66
CA THR A 107 8.86 -7.06 10.12
C THR A 107 8.67 -5.69 10.75
N GLY A 108 8.24 -5.71 12.01
CA GLY A 108 8.14 -4.52 12.83
C GLY A 108 6.75 -3.91 12.86
N ASN A 109 6.67 -2.77 13.51
CA ASN A 109 5.41 -2.09 13.80
C ASN A 109 5.14 -0.87 12.91
N GLN A 110 6.13 -0.38 12.17
CA GLN A 110 6.02 0.84 11.37
C GLN A 110 6.41 0.59 9.93
N ARG A 111 5.65 1.20 9.02
CA ARG A 111 5.90 1.12 7.59
C ARG A 111 5.61 2.46 6.95
N THR A 112 6.50 2.87 6.07
CA THR A 112 6.34 4.10 5.30
C THR A 112 6.44 3.77 3.82
N LEU A 113 5.52 4.32 3.04
CA LEU A 113 5.49 4.24 1.59
C LEU A 113 5.50 5.66 1.03
N VAL A 114 6.33 5.90 0.05
CA VAL A 114 6.35 7.15 -0.70
C VAL A 114 6.15 6.81 -2.17
N SER A 115 5.25 7.50 -2.85
CA SER A 115 5.10 7.35 -4.29
C SER A 115 5.00 8.69 -5.02
N ILE A 116 5.39 8.65 -6.30
CA ILE A 116 5.22 9.75 -7.24
C ILE A 116 4.45 9.21 -8.42
N ASP A 117 3.32 9.81 -8.73
CA ASP A 117 2.55 9.53 -9.95
C ASP A 117 2.64 10.69 -10.93
N TYR A 118 2.53 10.36 -12.20
CA TYR A 118 2.45 11.36 -13.26
C TYR A 118 1.54 10.93 -14.39
N LYS A 119 0.94 11.91 -15.04
CA LYS A 119 0.21 11.74 -16.28
C LYS A 119 0.43 12.97 -17.17
N THR A 120 0.82 12.73 -18.40
CA THR A 120 0.92 13.78 -19.43
C THR A 120 0.42 13.26 -20.76
N GLY A 121 0.04 14.13 -21.67
CA GLY A 121 -0.36 13.71 -23.00
C GLY A 121 -0.99 14.82 -23.82
N GLY A 122 -1.20 14.51 -25.09
CA GLY A 122 -1.85 15.38 -26.09
C GLY A 122 -2.91 14.60 -26.87
N TYR A 123 -3.22 15.08 -28.07
CA TYR A 123 -4.33 14.51 -28.88
C TYR A 123 -4.21 13.02 -29.15
N HIS A 124 -2.99 12.50 -29.33
CA HIS A 124 -2.77 11.12 -29.77
C HIS A 124 -1.98 10.29 -28.79
N PHE A 125 -1.21 10.89 -27.90
CA PHE A 125 -0.36 10.21 -26.92
C PHE A 125 -0.77 10.54 -25.52
N SER A 126 -0.71 9.54 -24.64
CA SER A 126 -0.83 9.71 -23.20
C SER A 126 0.22 8.84 -22.52
N LEU A 127 1.09 9.46 -21.75
CA LEU A 127 2.09 8.84 -20.91
C LEU A 127 1.62 8.95 -19.45
N PHE A 128 1.70 7.86 -18.71
CA PHE A 128 1.32 7.82 -17.31
C PHE A 128 2.18 6.81 -16.56
N GLY A 129 2.35 7.01 -15.29
CA GLY A 129 3.09 6.08 -14.46
C GLY A 129 3.07 6.43 -12.99
N GLU A 130 3.56 5.50 -12.21
CA GLU A 130 3.79 5.64 -10.78
C GLU A 130 5.06 4.91 -10.41
N THR A 131 5.84 5.52 -9.51
CA THR A 131 6.99 4.88 -8.88
C THR A 131 6.86 5.05 -7.37
N ALA A 132 6.93 3.93 -6.66
CA ALA A 132 6.80 3.87 -5.22
C ALA A 132 8.05 3.27 -4.59
N ARG A 133 8.32 3.68 -3.36
CA ARG A 133 9.40 3.16 -2.53
C ARG A 133 8.85 2.78 -1.16
N SER A 134 9.16 1.59 -0.72
CA SER A 134 8.86 1.13 0.64
C SER A 134 9.97 1.50 1.63
N GLY A 135 9.66 1.51 2.92
CA GLY A 135 10.57 1.91 3.98
C GLY A 135 11.86 1.08 4.08
N ASN A 136 11.85 -0.16 3.60
CA ASN A 136 13.03 -1.03 3.48
C ASN A 136 13.92 -0.67 2.27
N GLY A 137 13.56 0.36 1.48
CA GLY A 137 14.33 0.82 0.33
C GLY A 137 13.98 0.17 -1.00
N ALA A 138 13.10 -0.83 -1.03
CA ALA A 138 12.68 -1.51 -2.25
C ALA A 138 11.74 -0.64 -3.09
N TRP A 139 11.79 -0.82 -4.41
CA TRP A 139 11.07 -0.01 -5.39
C TRP A 139 10.02 -0.82 -6.13
N ALA A 140 8.97 -0.13 -6.54
CA ALA A 140 8.00 -0.61 -7.51
C ALA A 140 7.72 0.50 -8.52
N THR A 141 7.64 0.15 -9.79
CA THR A 141 7.31 1.11 -10.85
C THR A 141 6.38 0.50 -11.87
N ILE A 142 5.43 1.32 -12.34
CA ILE A 142 4.54 1.02 -13.45
C ILE A 142 4.49 2.23 -14.37
N ASN A 143 4.71 2.03 -15.66
CA ASN A 143 4.69 3.09 -16.67
C ASN A 143 3.92 2.62 -17.88
N GLY A 144 3.08 3.47 -18.42
CA GLY A 144 2.24 3.18 -19.56
C GLY A 144 2.27 4.27 -20.61
N LEU A 145 2.30 3.85 -21.86
CA LEU A 145 2.16 4.71 -23.03
C LEU A 145 0.94 4.25 -23.82
N ARG A 146 0.03 5.16 -24.08
CA ARG A 146 -1.12 4.96 -24.95
C ARG A 146 -1.01 5.82 -26.19
N TYR A 147 -1.23 5.21 -27.35
CA TYR A 147 -1.34 5.91 -28.62
C TYR A 147 -2.75 5.68 -29.22
N SER A 148 -3.39 6.77 -29.67
CA SER A 148 -4.73 6.73 -30.25
C SER A 148 -4.87 7.66 -31.49
N GLY A 149 -3.79 7.77 -32.29
CA GLY A 149 -3.78 8.61 -33.47
C GLY A 149 -4.38 7.98 -34.74
N ILE A 150 -4.69 6.67 -34.70
CA ILE A 150 -5.29 5.96 -35.81
C ILE A 150 -6.79 5.76 -35.52
N PRO A 151 -7.71 6.14 -36.43
CA PRO A 151 -9.14 5.93 -36.24
C PRO A 151 -9.49 4.47 -35.90
N ARG A 152 -10.28 4.26 -34.86
CA ARG A 152 -10.73 2.93 -34.39
C ARG A 152 -9.61 2.04 -33.82
N LEU A 153 -8.37 2.54 -33.66
CA LEU A 153 -7.25 1.79 -33.09
C LEU A 153 -6.64 2.57 -31.92
N ALA A 154 -6.50 1.89 -30.77
CA ALA A 154 -5.71 2.38 -29.65
C ALA A 154 -4.66 1.31 -29.29
N LEU A 155 -3.40 1.72 -29.22
CA LEU A 155 -2.29 0.90 -28.79
C LEU A 155 -1.90 1.31 -27.37
N CYS A 156 -1.58 0.32 -26.52
CA CYS A 156 -1.09 0.55 -25.18
C CYS A 156 0.12 -0.33 -24.93
N ALA A 157 1.20 0.28 -24.45
CA ALA A 157 2.38 -0.41 -23.93
C ALA A 157 2.47 -0.15 -22.43
N LEU A 158 2.73 -1.20 -21.66
CA LEU A 158 2.85 -1.14 -20.21
C LEU A 158 4.19 -1.77 -19.80
N TYR A 159 4.96 -1.03 -19.00
CA TYR A 159 6.15 -1.53 -18.32
C TYR A 159 5.90 -1.55 -16.82
N ARG A 160 6.23 -2.65 -16.16
CA ARG A 160 6.19 -2.76 -14.71
C ARG A 160 7.43 -3.47 -14.17
N HIS A 161 7.90 -3.02 -13.02
CA HIS A 161 8.97 -3.66 -12.28
C HIS A 161 8.69 -3.56 -10.79
N TYR A 162 8.90 -4.67 -10.08
CA TYR A 162 8.76 -4.75 -8.63
C TYR A 162 9.99 -5.43 -8.06
N ASP A 163 10.65 -4.75 -7.13
CA ASP A 163 11.69 -5.40 -6.33
C ASP A 163 11.07 -6.49 -5.45
N LYS A 164 11.79 -7.58 -5.23
CA LYS A 164 11.32 -8.71 -4.40
C LYS A 164 10.96 -8.29 -2.96
N GLY A 165 11.61 -7.27 -2.44
CA GLY A 165 11.36 -6.71 -1.12
C GLY A 165 10.32 -5.59 -1.08
N TYR A 166 9.68 -5.24 -2.21
CA TYR A 166 8.66 -4.21 -2.20
C TYR A 166 7.36 -4.73 -1.59
N HIS A 167 6.91 -4.08 -0.53
CA HIS A 167 5.66 -4.40 0.15
C HIS A 167 4.78 -3.17 0.31
N SER A 168 3.52 -3.34 -0.04
CA SER A 168 2.45 -2.39 0.24
C SER A 168 1.27 -3.14 0.84
N HIS A 169 0.81 -2.72 2.00
CA HIS A 169 -0.23 -3.41 2.76
C HIS A 169 -1.59 -3.47 2.03
N TYR A 170 -1.89 -2.48 1.20
CA TYR A 170 -3.16 -2.37 0.48
C TYR A 170 -3.05 -2.55 -1.02
N ASN A 171 -1.86 -2.76 -1.55
CA ASN A 171 -1.66 -3.01 -2.95
C ASN A 171 -1.37 -4.50 -3.16
N SER A 172 -2.31 -5.20 -3.78
CA SER A 172 -2.01 -6.46 -4.43
C SER A 172 -1.58 -6.13 -5.86
N GLY A 173 -0.29 -6.23 -6.16
CA GLY A 173 0.16 -6.26 -7.55
C GLY A 173 -0.62 -7.32 -8.31
N PHE A 174 -0.72 -7.23 -9.63
CA PHE A 174 -1.28 -8.32 -10.43
C PHE A 174 -0.54 -9.60 -10.07
N ALA A 175 -1.14 -10.43 -9.24
CA ALA A 175 -0.61 -11.74 -8.92
C ALA A 175 -0.71 -12.57 -10.19
N GLU A 176 0.43 -12.87 -10.78
CA GLU A 176 0.51 -13.95 -11.74
C GLU A 176 0.43 -15.23 -10.92
N TYR A 177 -0.72 -15.87 -10.95
CA TYR A 177 -0.84 -17.24 -10.45
C TYR A 177 -0.03 -18.12 -11.40
N SER A 178 1.08 -18.62 -10.92
CA SER A 178 1.82 -19.73 -11.54
C SER A 178 1.23 -21.04 -11.06
#